data_48ddf5b13c1292de63f348ffbfb1f6c6
#
_entry.id   48ddf5b13c1292de63f348ffbfb1f6c6
#
_cell.length_a   1.000
_cell.length_b   1.000
_cell.length_c   1.000
_cell.angle_alpha   90.00
_cell.angle_beta   90.00
_cell.angle_gamma   90.00
#
_symmetry.space_group_name_H-M   'P 1'
#
loop_
_entity.id
_entity.type
_entity.pdbx_description
1 polymer ?
#
loop_
_entity_poly.entity_id
_entity_poly.type
_entity_poly.pdbx_seq_one_letter_code
_entity_poly.pdbx_strand_id
1 'polypeptide(L)' 'MTEAEYNIALARIEQLIAIDPDRESNEGFELEVLVDKVETYEKKHYPIDKPTVEEVLKFRMEQDGILIQ' A
#
# COMPACT_ATOMS: atom_id res chain seq x y z
N MET A 1 11.79 11.56 0.65
CA MET A 1 11.15 10.87 1.80
C MET A 1 12.22 10.35 2.73
N THR A 2 12.08 10.59 4.01
CA THR A 2 13.00 10.06 5.02
C THR A 2 12.50 8.70 5.51
N GLU A 3 13.36 7.99 6.22
CA GLU A 3 12.98 6.71 6.80
C GLU A 3 11.80 6.85 7.77
N ALA A 4 11.78 7.92 8.55
CA ALA A 4 10.68 8.19 9.45
C ALA A 4 9.38 8.39 8.68
N GLU A 5 9.43 9.15 7.59
CA GLU A 5 8.27 9.36 6.74
C GLU A 5 7.80 8.06 6.08
N TYR A 6 8.76 7.23 5.69
CA TYR A 6 8.47 5.93 5.12
C TYR A 6 7.69 5.06 6.12
N ASN A 7 8.15 5.01 7.37
CA ASN A 7 7.47 4.23 8.40
C ASN A 7 6.07 4.76 8.70
N ILE A 8 5.92 6.07 8.73
CA ILE A 8 4.62 6.71 8.93
C ILE A 8 3.69 6.38 7.77
N ALA A 9 4.21 6.43 6.56
CA ALA A 9 3.42 6.10 5.37
C ALA A 9 2.95 4.65 5.39
N LEU A 10 3.81 3.73 5.79
CA LEU A 10 3.43 2.32 5.90
C LEU A 10 2.32 2.11 6.92
N ALA A 11 2.43 2.76 8.08
CA ALA A 11 1.39 2.65 9.10
C ALA A 11 0.06 3.20 8.60
N ARG A 12 0.10 4.31 7.88
CA ARG A 12 -1.11 4.90 7.32
C ARG A 12 -1.73 4.01 6.24
N ILE A 13 -0.88 3.41 5.40
CA ILE A 13 -1.34 2.48 4.37
C ILE A 13 -2.08 1.31 5.02
N GLU A 14 -1.53 0.75 6.09
CA GLU A 14 -2.20 -0.34 6.81
C GLU A 14 -3.58 0.07 7.31
N GLN A 15 -3.70 1.26 7.86
CA GLN A 15 -4.98 1.78 8.32
C GLN A 15 -5.97 1.92 7.17
N LEU A 16 -5.51 2.45 6.05
CA LEU A 16 -6.35 2.65 4.88
C LEU A 16 -6.81 1.34 4.28
N ILE A 17 -5.93 0.35 4.23
CA ILE A 17 -6.29 -0.98 3.75
C ILE A 17 -7.36 -1.60 4.64
N ALA A 18 -7.25 -1.41 5.93
CA ALA A 18 -8.21 -1.98 6.89
C ALA A 18 -9.62 -1.45 6.69
N ILE A 19 -9.77 -0.19 6.31
CA ILE A 19 -11.08 0.39 6.07
C ILE A 19 -11.61 0.12 4.66
N ASP A 20 -10.77 -0.43 3.78
CA ASP A 20 -11.12 -0.78 2.40
C ASP A 20 -11.87 0.36 1.69
N PRO A 21 -11.21 1.51 1.49
CA PRO A 21 -11.88 2.69 0.96
C PRO A 21 -12.21 2.55 -0.52
N ASP A 22 -13.27 3.25 -0.93
CA ASP A 22 -13.60 3.38 -2.33
C ASP A 22 -12.48 4.09 -3.08
N ARG A 23 -12.27 3.67 -4.31
CA ARG A 23 -11.26 4.27 -5.18
C ARG A 23 -11.46 5.76 -5.39
N GLU A 24 -12.71 6.19 -5.39
CA GLU A 24 -13.06 7.57 -5.63
C GLU A 24 -13.13 8.41 -4.36
N SER A 25 -12.97 7.78 -3.21
CA SER A 25 -13.00 8.49 -1.94
C SER A 25 -11.68 9.18 -1.68
N ASN A 26 -11.68 10.13 -0.75
CA ASN A 26 -10.45 10.80 -0.33
C ASN A 26 -9.44 9.82 0.24
N GLU A 27 -9.92 8.85 0.98
CA GLU A 27 -9.08 7.80 1.57
C GLU A 27 -8.48 6.90 0.49
N GLY A 28 -9.26 6.58 -0.53
CA GLY A 28 -8.76 5.80 -1.65
C GLY A 28 -7.67 6.53 -2.41
N PHE A 29 -7.86 7.81 -2.63
CA PHE A 29 -6.85 8.65 -3.27
C PHE A 29 -5.59 8.76 -2.42
N GLU A 30 -5.75 8.95 -1.13
CA GLU A 30 -4.63 9.01 -0.20
C GLU A 30 -3.83 7.71 -0.22
N LEU A 31 -4.52 6.59 -0.22
CA LEU A 31 -3.88 5.27 -0.29
C LEU A 31 -3.03 5.13 -1.55
N GLU A 32 -3.58 5.51 -2.69
CA GLU A 32 -2.87 5.45 -3.97
C GLU A 32 -1.60 6.29 -3.95
N VAL A 33 -1.70 7.51 -3.45
CA VAL A 33 -0.56 8.42 -3.37
C VAL A 33 0.52 7.86 -2.44
N LEU A 34 0.11 7.35 -1.29
CA LEU A 34 1.06 6.80 -0.32
C LEU A 34 1.76 5.55 -0.86
N VAL A 35 1.01 4.68 -1.52
CA VAL A 35 1.58 3.48 -2.13
C VAL A 35 2.63 3.86 -3.17
N ASP A 36 2.33 4.84 -4.00
CA ASP A 36 3.27 5.32 -5.00
C ASP A 36 4.55 5.85 -4.38
N LYS A 37 4.43 6.66 -3.34
CA LYS A 37 5.58 7.22 -2.63
C LYS A 37 6.43 6.14 -1.99
N VAL A 38 5.78 5.18 -1.34
CA VAL A 38 6.48 4.08 -0.68
C VAL A 38 7.20 3.20 -1.70
N GLU A 39 6.55 2.91 -2.82
CA GLU A 39 7.19 2.14 -3.89
C GLU A 39 8.43 2.84 -4.42
N THR A 40 8.33 4.13 -4.65
CA THR A 40 9.46 4.91 -5.14
C THR A 40 10.62 4.86 -4.16
N TYR A 41 10.33 5.00 -2.87
CA TYR A 41 11.33 4.92 -1.83
C TYR A 41 11.98 3.54 -1.79
N GLU A 42 11.18 2.50 -1.85
CA GLU A 42 11.68 1.13 -1.79
C GLU A 42 12.57 0.79 -2.97
N LYS A 43 12.19 1.21 -4.16
CA LYS A 43 13.01 1.01 -5.36
C LYS A 43 14.38 1.64 -5.23
N LYS A 44 14.45 2.76 -4.54
CA LYS A 44 15.69 3.50 -4.38
C LYS A 44 16.57 2.93 -3.28
N HIS A 45 15.96 2.47 -2.18
CA HIS A 45 16.70 2.05 -0.99
C HIS A 45 16.76 0.53 -0.83
N TYR A 46 15.81 -0.19 -1.38
CA TYR A 46 15.73 -1.65 -1.27
C TYR A 46 15.45 -2.25 -2.65
N PRO A 47 16.44 -2.23 -3.54
CA PRO A 47 16.22 -2.66 -4.93
C PRO A 47 16.07 -4.16 -5.11
N ILE A 48 15.83 -4.90 -4.06
CA ILE A 48 15.81 -6.36 -4.11
C ILE A 48 14.44 -6.91 -3.71
N ASP A 49 14.05 -7.90 -4.35
CA ASP A 49 13.13 -9.02 -4.15
C ASP A 49 12.07 -8.99 -3.04
N LYS A 50 11.77 -7.85 -2.46
CA LYS A 50 10.61 -7.78 -1.60
C LYS A 50 9.39 -7.45 -2.45
N PRO A 51 8.24 -8.09 -2.18
CA PRO A 51 7.03 -7.70 -2.89
C PRO A 51 6.72 -6.23 -2.57
N THR A 52 6.30 -5.50 -3.59
CA THR A 52 5.93 -4.10 -3.41
C THR A 52 4.64 -4.03 -2.59
N VAL A 53 4.38 -2.85 -2.02
CA VAL A 53 3.12 -2.63 -1.30
C VAL A 53 1.94 -2.90 -2.23
N GLU A 54 2.06 -2.55 -3.49
CA GLU A 54 1.03 -2.80 -4.48
C GLU A 54 0.76 -4.29 -4.66
N GLU A 55 1.80 -5.09 -4.70
CA GLU A 55 1.65 -6.55 -4.82
C GLU A 55 0.98 -7.15 -3.59
N VAL A 56 1.34 -6.67 -2.42
CA VAL A 56 0.71 -7.11 -1.18
C VAL A 56 -0.77 -6.77 -1.19
N LEU A 57 -1.13 -5.59 -1.66
CA LEU A 57 -2.52 -5.18 -1.79
C LEU A 57 -3.29 -6.08 -2.75
N LYS A 58 -2.71 -6.37 -3.90
CA LYS A 58 -3.34 -7.25 -4.89
C LYS A 58 -3.55 -8.65 -4.32
N PHE A 59 -2.56 -9.17 -3.64
CA PHE A 59 -2.64 -10.48 -3.03
C PHE A 59 -3.79 -10.54 -2.02
N ARG A 60 -3.91 -9.49 -1.22
CA ARG A 60 -4.97 -9.41 -0.22
C ARG A 60 -6.36 -9.36 -0.86
N MET A 61 -6.49 -8.59 -1.93
CA MET A 61 -7.73 -8.50 -2.68
C MET A 61 -8.12 -9.83 -3.31
N GLU A 62 -7.15 -10.54 -3.86
CA GLU A 62 -7.38 -11.86 -4.43
C GLU A 62 -7.83 -12.86 -3.37
N GLN A 63 -7.25 -12.80 -2.18
CA GLN A 63 -7.65 -13.67 -1.08
C GLN A 63 -9.08 -13.40 -0.67
N ASP A 64 -9.47 -12.14 -0.57
CA ASP A 64 -10.84 -11.78 -0.25
C ASP A 64 -11.79 -12.30 -1.31
N GLY A 65 -11.42 -12.21 -2.58
CA GLY A 65 -12.21 -12.75 -3.67
C GLY A 65 -12.37 -14.25 -3.59
N ILE A 66 -11.32 -14.95 -3.23
CA ILE A 66 -11.34 -16.41 -3.08
C ILE A 66 -12.26 -16.82 -1.92
N LEU A 67 -12.23 -16.06 -0.84
CA LEU A 67 -13.04 -16.36 0.32
C LEU A 67 -14.54 -16.21 0.05
N ILE A 68 -14.88 -15.37 -0.89
CA ILE A 68 -16.29 -15.16 -1.26
C ILE A 68 -16.85 -16.33 -2.07
N GLN A 69 -15.97 -17.08 -2.67
CA GLN A 69 -16.36 -18.25 -3.44
C GLN A 69 -16.50 -19.48 -2.54
#